data_78430da179775860b9791c441aaf5310
#
_entry.id   78430da179775860b9791c441aaf5310
#
_cell.length_a   1.000
_cell.length_b   1.000
_cell.length_c   1.000
_cell.angle_alpha   90.00
_cell.angle_beta   90.00
_cell.angle_gamma   90.00
#
_symmetry.space_group_name_H-M   'P 1'
#
loop_
_entity.id
_entity.type
_entity.pdbx_description
1 polymer ?
#
loop_
_entity_poly.entity_id
_entity_poly.type
_entity_poly.pdbx_seq_one_letter_code
_entity_poly.pdbx_strand_id
1 'polypeptide(L)'
;MKVLVIGCGRVGSAVSLQLRAAGWDVSVIDENEDALGRLGDDWTGEFHVGHGMDIQLLRTAGIEDADAVVVTTDGDNSNIVIGQMAQKNFGVRSVIVRILDPARADFFKTRGLDVVCPTQSAIETLTTAVRAVEGALA
;
A
#
# COMPACT_ATOMS: atom_id res chain seq x y z
N MET A 1 -15.61 -1.80 -8.50
CA MET A 1 -14.24 -2.19 -8.13
C MET A 1 -14.03 -1.97 -6.65
N LYS A 2 -13.52 -2.99 -5.96
CA LYS A 2 -13.28 -2.96 -4.52
C LYS A 2 -11.79 -3.03 -4.23
N VAL A 3 -11.30 -2.17 -3.33
CA VAL A 3 -9.92 -2.19 -2.87
C VAL A 3 -9.84 -2.20 -1.36
N LEU A 4 -8.94 -2.99 -0.83
CA LEU A 4 -8.58 -2.99 0.58
C LEU A 4 -7.19 -2.36 0.73
N VAL A 5 -7.11 -1.29 1.51
CA VAL A 5 -5.86 -0.59 1.81
C VAL A 5 -5.46 -0.91 3.24
N ILE A 6 -4.29 -1.52 3.41
CA ILE A 6 -3.77 -1.91 4.72
C ILE A 6 -2.61 -0.99 5.07
N GLY A 7 -2.81 -0.17 6.08
CA GLY A 7 -1.95 0.93 6.47
C GLY A 7 -2.51 2.28 6.01
N CYS A 8 -2.86 3.14 6.97
CA CYS A 8 -3.47 4.46 6.74
C CYS A 8 -2.53 5.58 7.21
N GLY A 9 -1.27 5.50 6.79
CA GLY A 9 -0.30 6.58 6.94
C GLY A 9 -0.47 7.64 5.86
N ARG A 10 0.58 8.40 5.58
CA ARG A 10 0.55 9.45 4.54
C ARG A 10 0.23 8.89 3.16
N VAL A 11 0.83 7.77 2.82
CA VAL A 11 0.62 7.13 1.50
C VAL A 11 -0.72 6.43 1.45
N GLY A 12 -1.03 5.56 2.42
CA GLY A 12 -2.26 4.78 2.43
C GLY A 12 -3.51 5.65 2.48
N SER A 13 -3.51 6.71 3.28
CA SER A 13 -4.64 7.65 3.34
C SER A 13 -4.84 8.39 2.01
N ALA A 14 -3.76 8.88 1.40
CA ALA A 14 -3.84 9.58 0.12
C ALA A 14 -4.33 8.65 -1.01
N VAL A 15 -3.83 7.42 -1.07
CA VAL A 15 -4.28 6.41 -2.04
C VAL A 15 -5.77 6.13 -1.84
N SER A 16 -6.20 5.93 -0.59
CA SER A 16 -7.61 5.66 -0.27
C SER A 16 -8.54 6.78 -0.71
N LEU A 17 -8.17 8.04 -0.43
CA LEU A 17 -8.95 9.21 -0.84
C LEU A 17 -9.02 9.34 -2.36
N GLN A 18 -7.92 9.14 -3.07
CA GLN A 18 -7.90 9.25 -4.53
C GLN A 18 -8.73 8.14 -5.20
N LEU A 19 -8.64 6.91 -4.71
CA LEU A 19 -9.43 5.81 -5.24
C LEU A 19 -10.92 5.99 -4.93
N ARG A 20 -11.24 6.47 -3.74
CA ARG A 20 -12.63 6.79 -3.39
C ARG A 20 -13.21 7.87 -4.31
N ALA A 21 -12.45 8.92 -4.57
CA ALA A 21 -12.84 9.98 -5.49
C ALA A 21 -13.03 9.48 -6.93
N ALA A 22 -12.30 8.45 -7.33
CA ALA A 22 -12.43 7.78 -8.62
C ALA A 22 -13.60 6.78 -8.69
N GLY A 23 -14.39 6.65 -7.62
CA GLY A 23 -15.57 5.78 -7.58
C GLY A 23 -15.33 4.35 -7.10
N TRP A 24 -14.14 4.05 -6.55
CA TRP A 24 -13.87 2.74 -5.97
C TRP A 24 -14.57 2.58 -4.61
N ASP A 25 -14.94 1.36 -4.32
CA ASP A 25 -15.35 0.96 -2.98
C ASP A 25 -14.10 0.64 -2.17
N VAL A 26 -13.77 1.48 -1.18
CA VAL A 26 -12.51 1.43 -0.44
C VAL A 26 -12.75 1.06 1.00
N SER A 27 -12.09 0.00 1.46
CA SER A 27 -11.95 -0.38 2.86
C SER A 27 -10.53 -0.14 3.33
N VAL A 28 -10.35 0.34 4.55
CA VAL A 28 -9.05 0.67 5.13
C VAL A 28 -8.87 -0.08 6.46
N ILE A 29 -7.68 -0.63 6.66
CA ILE A 29 -7.25 -1.20 7.96
C ILE A 29 -6.05 -0.41 8.46
N ASP A 30 -6.07 -0.04 9.75
CA ASP A 30 -4.90 0.48 10.46
C ASP A 30 -4.95 0.05 11.94
N GLU A 31 -3.80 -0.15 12.54
CA GLU A 31 -3.70 -0.50 13.96
C GLU A 31 -4.12 0.65 14.87
N ASN A 32 -3.94 1.89 14.42
CA ASN A 32 -4.23 3.09 15.18
C ASN A 32 -5.55 3.70 14.71
N GLU A 33 -6.53 3.76 15.61
CA GLU A 33 -7.83 4.38 15.29
C GLU A 33 -7.71 5.87 14.94
N ASP A 34 -6.70 6.58 15.45
CA ASP A 34 -6.46 7.98 15.13
C ASP A 34 -6.09 8.20 13.65
N ALA A 35 -5.68 7.16 12.96
CA ALA A 35 -5.40 7.22 11.53
C ALA A 35 -6.64 7.54 10.69
N LEU A 36 -7.84 7.27 11.19
CA LEU A 36 -9.10 7.67 10.55
C LEU A 36 -9.15 9.18 10.26
N GLY A 37 -8.56 9.99 11.14
CA GLY A 37 -8.50 11.44 10.96
C GLY A 37 -7.79 11.86 9.66
N ARG A 38 -6.88 11.05 9.12
CA ARG A 38 -6.20 11.33 7.86
C ARG A 38 -7.11 11.22 6.64
N LEU A 39 -8.22 10.51 6.78
CA LEU A 39 -9.21 10.35 5.70
C LEU A 39 -10.21 11.52 5.64
N GLY A 40 -10.26 12.34 6.71
CA GLY A 40 -11.13 13.51 6.79
C GLY A 40 -12.56 13.20 7.19
N ASP A 41 -13.31 14.25 7.50
CA ASP A 41 -14.68 14.12 8.00
C ASP A 41 -15.67 13.64 6.94
N ASP A 42 -15.33 13.80 5.66
CA ASP A 42 -16.18 13.38 4.54
C ASP A 42 -15.96 11.92 4.12
N TRP A 43 -15.13 11.18 4.85
CA TRP A 43 -14.89 9.78 4.54
C TRP A 43 -16.15 8.93 4.70
N THR A 44 -16.55 8.25 3.64
CA THR A 44 -17.73 7.40 3.59
C THR A 44 -17.40 5.93 3.33
N GLY A 45 -16.13 5.59 3.17
CA GLY A 45 -15.66 4.21 3.05
C GLY A 45 -15.59 3.53 4.42
N GLU A 46 -15.24 2.26 4.42
CA GLU A 46 -15.02 1.51 5.65
C GLU A 46 -13.66 1.82 6.26
N PHE A 47 -13.58 1.77 7.59
CA PHE A 47 -12.34 1.84 8.35
C PHE A 47 -12.38 0.81 9.49
N HIS A 48 -11.39 -0.05 9.54
CA HIS A 48 -11.29 -1.11 10.53
C HIS A 48 -10.00 -0.95 11.33
N VAL A 49 -10.10 -1.03 12.66
CA VAL A 49 -8.96 -0.94 13.55
C VAL A 49 -8.46 -2.34 13.89
N GLY A 50 -7.19 -2.59 13.64
CA GLY A 50 -6.53 -3.84 13.98
C GLY A 50 -5.31 -4.13 13.12
N HIS A 51 -4.76 -5.32 13.31
CA HIS A 51 -3.52 -5.75 12.67
C HIS A 51 -3.81 -6.38 11.29
N GLY A 52 -3.02 -5.99 10.29
CA GLY A 52 -3.18 -6.49 8.92
C GLY A 52 -2.89 -7.98 8.72
N MET A 53 -2.38 -8.67 9.74
CA MET A 53 -2.19 -10.13 9.72
C MET A 53 -3.34 -10.89 10.39
N ASP A 54 -4.32 -10.19 10.95
CA ASP A 54 -5.51 -10.80 11.54
C ASP A 54 -6.46 -11.26 10.44
N ILE A 55 -6.54 -12.57 10.25
CA ILE A 55 -7.35 -13.18 9.19
C ILE A 55 -8.83 -12.82 9.30
N GLN A 56 -9.38 -12.79 10.53
CA GLN A 56 -10.78 -12.44 10.73
C GLN A 56 -11.04 -10.98 10.38
N LEU A 57 -10.11 -10.09 10.74
CA LEU A 57 -10.20 -8.68 10.38
C LEU A 57 -10.12 -8.49 8.86
N LEU A 58 -9.21 -9.18 8.18
CA LEU A 58 -9.11 -9.14 6.73
C LEU A 58 -10.42 -9.56 6.06
N ARG A 59 -11.06 -10.63 6.54
CA ARG A 59 -12.36 -11.07 6.06
C ARG A 59 -13.45 -10.04 6.32
N THR A 60 -13.51 -9.51 7.54
CA THR A 60 -14.49 -8.47 7.89
C THR A 60 -14.32 -7.22 7.01
N ALA A 61 -13.09 -6.87 6.66
CA ALA A 61 -12.79 -5.74 5.79
C ALA A 61 -13.01 -6.04 4.29
N GLY A 62 -13.38 -7.25 3.93
CA GLY A 62 -13.80 -7.62 2.57
C GLY A 62 -12.69 -8.11 1.66
N ILE A 63 -11.60 -8.67 2.20
CA ILE A 63 -10.47 -9.15 1.38
C ILE A 63 -10.90 -10.23 0.36
N GLU A 64 -11.89 -11.06 0.71
CA GLU A 64 -12.34 -12.15 -0.16
C GLU A 64 -13.02 -11.64 -1.45
N ASP A 65 -13.59 -10.44 -1.41
CA ASP A 65 -14.24 -9.81 -2.55
C ASP A 65 -13.41 -8.67 -3.17
N ALA A 66 -12.21 -8.43 -2.67
CA ALA A 66 -11.37 -7.34 -3.15
C ALA A 66 -10.81 -7.63 -4.54
N ASP A 67 -10.90 -6.65 -5.42
CA ASP A 67 -10.25 -6.68 -6.74
C ASP A 67 -8.76 -6.37 -6.61
N ALA A 68 -8.40 -5.56 -5.61
CA ALA A 68 -7.02 -5.20 -5.32
C ALA A 68 -6.78 -5.04 -3.81
N VAL A 69 -5.56 -5.28 -3.38
CA VAL A 69 -5.07 -5.02 -2.03
C VAL A 69 -3.80 -4.18 -2.12
N VAL A 70 -3.75 -3.10 -1.36
CA VAL A 70 -2.57 -2.25 -1.22
C VAL A 70 -2.05 -2.38 0.20
N VAL A 71 -0.78 -2.74 0.35
CA VAL A 71 -0.16 -2.94 1.66
C VAL A 71 0.94 -1.90 1.87
N THR A 72 0.71 -0.98 2.77
CA THR A 72 1.58 0.17 3.02
C THR A 72 1.68 0.51 4.51
N THR A 73 1.92 -0.50 5.36
CA THR A 73 2.26 -0.29 6.78
C THR A 73 3.70 0.18 6.92
N ASP A 74 4.15 0.48 8.13
CA ASP A 74 5.51 0.99 8.36
C ASP A 74 6.61 -0.07 8.25
N GLY A 75 6.28 -1.34 8.25
CA GLY A 75 7.27 -2.43 8.25
C GLY A 75 7.32 -3.22 6.95
N ASP A 76 8.50 -3.36 6.36
CA ASP A 76 8.71 -4.17 5.16
C ASP A 76 8.32 -5.64 5.38
N ASN A 77 8.72 -6.22 6.51
CA ASN A 77 8.39 -7.61 6.84
C ASN A 77 6.89 -7.83 6.92
N SER A 78 6.18 -6.94 7.61
CA SER A 78 4.73 -6.99 7.71
C SER A 78 4.07 -6.86 6.35
N ASN A 79 4.53 -5.92 5.53
CA ASN A 79 3.98 -5.70 4.19
C ASN A 79 4.16 -6.92 3.29
N ILE A 80 5.32 -7.56 3.35
CA ILE A 80 5.60 -8.77 2.58
C ILE A 80 4.68 -9.92 3.01
N VAL A 81 4.57 -10.16 4.32
CA VAL A 81 3.73 -11.25 4.85
C VAL A 81 2.26 -11.02 4.49
N ILE A 82 1.75 -9.81 4.71
CA ILE A 82 0.35 -9.47 4.39
C ILE A 82 0.09 -9.62 2.89
N GLY A 83 1.02 -9.15 2.06
CA GLY A 83 0.91 -9.30 0.61
C GLY A 83 0.86 -10.76 0.17
N GLN A 84 1.71 -11.61 0.74
CA GLN A 84 1.71 -13.04 0.46
C GLN A 84 0.42 -13.72 0.93
N MET A 85 -0.10 -13.34 2.09
CA MET A 85 -1.39 -13.84 2.57
C MET A 85 -2.52 -13.45 1.62
N ALA A 86 -2.56 -12.21 1.16
CA ALA A 86 -3.57 -11.75 0.22
C ALA A 86 -3.56 -12.55 -1.08
N GLN A 87 -2.38 -12.83 -1.62
CA GLN A 87 -2.24 -13.64 -2.85
C GLN A 87 -2.56 -15.11 -2.63
N LYS A 88 -1.92 -15.73 -1.64
CA LYS A 88 -1.92 -17.19 -1.49
C LYS A 88 -3.14 -17.71 -0.73
N ASN A 89 -3.54 -17.02 0.34
CA ASN A 89 -4.64 -17.48 1.17
C ASN A 89 -6.00 -17.02 0.66
N PHE A 90 -6.05 -15.83 0.05
CA PHE A 90 -7.30 -15.23 -0.41
C PHE A 90 -7.43 -15.11 -1.93
N GLY A 91 -6.38 -15.40 -2.67
CA GLY A 91 -6.42 -15.41 -4.13
C GLY A 91 -6.70 -14.03 -4.76
N VAL A 92 -6.34 -12.95 -4.09
CA VAL A 92 -6.52 -11.60 -4.63
C VAL A 92 -5.65 -11.41 -5.86
N ARG A 93 -6.25 -10.96 -6.97
CA ARG A 93 -5.55 -10.85 -8.25
C ARG A 93 -4.46 -9.79 -8.29
N SER A 94 -4.74 -8.63 -7.70
CA SER A 94 -3.83 -7.50 -7.73
C SER A 94 -3.42 -7.15 -6.30
N VAL A 95 -2.18 -7.46 -5.95
CA VAL A 95 -1.63 -7.18 -4.62
C VAL A 95 -0.40 -6.31 -4.80
N ILE A 96 -0.48 -5.07 -4.35
CA ILE A 96 0.60 -4.09 -4.43
C ILE A 96 1.17 -3.87 -3.03
N VAL A 97 2.48 -4.04 -2.89
CA VAL A 97 3.16 -4.00 -1.60
C VAL A 97 4.26 -2.94 -1.62
N ARG A 98 4.26 -2.05 -0.63
CA ARG A 98 5.36 -1.12 -0.42
C ARG A 98 6.50 -1.81 0.31
N ILE A 99 7.70 -1.76 -0.25
CA ILE A 99 8.94 -2.24 0.39
C ILE A 99 9.97 -1.11 0.32
N LEU A 100 10.45 -0.66 1.48
CA LEU A 100 11.36 0.50 1.56
C LEU A 100 12.80 0.12 1.25
N ASP A 101 13.23 -1.09 1.60
CA ASP A 101 14.58 -1.57 1.31
C ASP A 101 14.71 -2.00 -0.15
N PRO A 102 15.59 -1.36 -0.96
CA PRO A 102 15.70 -1.67 -2.39
C PRO A 102 16.12 -3.10 -2.70
N ALA A 103 17.02 -3.70 -1.91
CA ALA A 103 17.46 -5.08 -2.14
C ALA A 103 16.31 -6.07 -1.92
N ARG A 104 15.51 -5.86 -0.88
CA ARG A 104 14.32 -6.67 -0.60
C ARG A 104 13.24 -6.46 -1.64
N ALA A 105 13.05 -5.22 -2.10
CA ALA A 105 12.12 -4.90 -3.16
C ALA A 105 12.44 -5.69 -4.44
N ASP A 106 13.69 -5.69 -4.86
CA ASP A 106 14.14 -6.44 -6.04
C ASP A 106 13.92 -7.94 -5.87
N PHE A 107 14.24 -8.50 -4.72
CA PHE A 107 14.03 -9.92 -4.42
C PHE A 107 12.56 -10.32 -4.54
N PHE A 108 11.65 -9.56 -3.92
CA PHE A 108 10.24 -9.92 -3.92
C PHE A 108 9.51 -9.64 -5.23
N LYS A 109 10.01 -8.72 -6.06
CA LYS A 109 9.53 -8.57 -7.45
C LYS A 109 9.66 -9.88 -8.23
N THR A 110 10.75 -10.62 -8.01
CA THR A 110 10.97 -11.90 -8.68
C THR A 110 10.08 -13.02 -8.15
N ARG A 111 9.40 -12.80 -7.02
CA ARG A 111 8.54 -13.78 -6.34
C ARG A 111 7.05 -13.56 -6.59
N GLY A 112 6.70 -12.73 -7.55
CA GLY A 112 5.31 -12.54 -7.96
C GLY A 112 4.53 -11.47 -7.20
N LEU A 113 5.16 -10.72 -6.30
CA LEU A 113 4.55 -9.54 -5.68
C LEU A 113 4.72 -8.33 -6.60
N ASP A 114 3.68 -7.50 -6.68
CA ASP A 114 3.75 -6.20 -7.32
C ASP A 114 4.29 -5.20 -6.28
N VAL A 115 5.54 -4.80 -6.46
CA VAL A 115 6.29 -4.04 -5.45
C VAL A 115 6.47 -2.60 -5.86
N VAL A 116 6.17 -1.69 -4.95
CA VAL A 116 6.50 -0.26 -5.03
C VAL A 116 7.58 0.04 -4.00
N CYS A 117 8.72 0.56 -4.46
CA CYS A 117 9.85 0.95 -3.60
C CYS A 117 10.08 2.46 -3.67
N PRO A 118 9.55 3.24 -2.72
CA PRO A 118 9.74 4.69 -2.71
C PRO A 118 11.21 5.10 -2.60
N THR A 119 12.00 4.33 -1.87
CA THR A 119 13.44 4.57 -1.71
C THR A 119 14.15 4.54 -3.06
N GLN A 120 13.91 3.52 -3.86
CA GLN A 120 14.52 3.41 -5.19
C GLN A 120 14.05 4.53 -6.12
N SER A 121 12.76 4.84 -6.12
CA SER A 121 12.21 5.95 -6.90
C SER A 121 12.84 7.29 -6.52
N ALA A 122 13.04 7.55 -5.22
CA ALA A 122 13.69 8.76 -4.74
C ALA A 122 15.16 8.82 -5.16
N ILE A 123 15.90 7.71 -5.06
CA ILE A 123 17.31 7.63 -5.50
C ILE A 123 17.42 7.99 -6.98
N GLU A 124 16.60 7.38 -7.81
CA GLU A 124 16.61 7.62 -9.27
C GLU A 124 16.26 9.07 -9.61
N THR A 125 15.22 9.61 -9.01
CA THR A 125 14.75 10.99 -9.25
C THR A 125 15.80 12.01 -8.82
N LEU A 126 16.38 11.86 -7.63
CA LEU A 126 17.38 12.77 -7.11
C LEU A 126 18.68 12.72 -7.94
N THR A 127 19.13 11.52 -8.29
CA THR A 127 20.32 11.33 -9.11
C THR A 127 20.15 11.97 -10.49
N THR A 128 18.99 11.76 -11.11
CA THR A 128 18.65 12.35 -12.41
C THR A 128 18.64 13.87 -12.36
N ALA A 129 18.06 14.44 -11.29
CA ALA A 129 18.01 15.89 -11.11
C ALA A 129 19.41 16.51 -10.99
N VAL A 130 20.33 15.86 -10.27
CA VAL A 130 21.73 16.32 -10.15
C VAL A 130 22.47 16.22 -11.49
N ARG A 131 22.29 15.13 -12.23
CA ARG A 131 22.88 14.97 -13.56
C ARG A 131 22.41 16.00 -14.57
N ALA A 132 21.18 16.47 -14.43
CA ALA A 132 20.67 17.56 -15.27
C ALA A 132 21.42 18.87 -15.02
N VAL A 133 21.87 19.14 -13.78
CA VAL A 133 22.72 20.29 -13.46
C VAL A 133 24.08 20.17 -14.15
N GLU A 134 24.71 18.99 -14.13
CA GLU A 134 25.97 18.72 -14.84
C GLU A 134 25.84 19.04 -16.33
N GLY A 135 24.78 18.56 -16.98
CA GLY A 135 24.51 18.86 -18.39
C GLY A 135 24.31 20.35 -18.68
N ALA A 136 23.69 21.09 -17.76
CA ALA A 136 23.46 22.52 -17.91
C ALA A 136 24.75 23.37 -17.73
N LEU A 137 25.73 22.85 -17.00
CA LEU A 137 27.01 23.52 -16.76
C LEU A 137 28.06 23.21 -17.85
N ALA A 138 27.82 22.22 -18.66
CA ALA A 138 28.67 21.89 -19.79
C ALA A 138 28.39 22.84 -20.98
#